data_3fbca3df0211763e4b328e2345e661ed
#
_entry.id   3fbca3df0211763e4b328e2345e661ed
#
_cell.length_a   1.000
_cell.length_b   1.000
_cell.length_c   1.000
_cell.angle_alpha   90.00
_cell.angle_beta   90.00
_cell.angle_gamma   90.00
#
_symmetry.space_group_name_H-M   'P 1'
#
loop_
_entity.id
_entity.type
_entity.pdbx_description
1 polymer ?
#
loop_
_entity_poly.entity_id
_entity_poly.type
_entity_poly.pdbx_seq_one_letter_code
_entity_poly.pdbx_strand_id
1 'polypeptide(L)'
;MPNFCNPIAFRLLSATNPYIMKKLLFVFAICLSITTQAQKAAKPAVAALPFDTSITAELKFRNIGPWRGGRSTAVVGDLQNDQLFYFGSTGGGVWKTNDGGSNWKNISDGYFGGSVGSIAVSKSDPSIIYAGMGENTMRGNVSEGFGMWKSENGGRSWKNVGLNDTRHIMRIVIHPKDENVIYVAALGHLFGPNAERGVFRSKNGGQSWEKILYVNDQVGACDLVIDPTDPNILLATFWNVKRTPFSLESGGPGSGIYKTIDGGNNWTNITKNKGLPQDTLGIIGITISASNPEIYYAIIESKTGGIFKSIDAGKTWTKTSDDSNQRQRAWYFSKIFCDPKNENVVYVLNVEFWKSTDGAKTFKSISTPHGDHHDLWIDPNNPQRMIIGDDGGAQTSFDGGYNWSTYHNQPTAQIYRVSTDNAVPYRIYGAQQDNTSLRIRHRSRGGQIDDNDWEPTAGFESGFIVASPINSEIVYGGNYSGFIGCINHKTGDARNITVWPNDPLGQGEGTQAYRYQWTFPLLFSPHKPRR
;
A
#
# COMPACT_ATOMS: atom_id res chain seq x y z
N MET A 1 -4.99 33.43 -50.36
CA MET A 1 -4.30 33.81 -51.65
C MET A 1 -3.11 34.69 -51.31
N PRO A 2 -1.94 34.56 -51.96
CA PRO A 2 -1.50 33.44 -52.78
C PRO A 2 -0.17 32.78 -52.29
N ASN A 3 0.02 31.58 -52.84
CA ASN A 3 1.19 30.76 -52.99
C ASN A 3 2.53 31.47 -53.32
N PHE A 4 3.63 30.87 -52.88
CA PHE A 4 4.84 30.64 -53.71
C PHE A 4 5.67 29.50 -53.12
N CYS A 5 5.50 28.29 -53.67
CA CYS A 5 6.52 27.24 -53.67
C CYS A 5 7.45 27.48 -54.84
N ASN A 6 8.77 27.40 -54.59
CA ASN A 6 9.75 27.21 -55.65
C ASN A 6 10.75 26.10 -55.22
N PRO A 7 10.86 25.01 -55.99
CA PRO A 7 11.83 23.96 -55.71
C PRO A 7 13.18 24.31 -56.36
N ILE A 8 14.24 24.39 -55.57
CA ILE A 8 15.61 24.49 -56.07
C ILE A 8 16.08 23.08 -56.46
N ALA A 9 16.20 22.87 -57.77
CA ALA A 9 16.77 21.66 -58.35
C ALA A 9 18.30 21.61 -58.11
N PHE A 10 18.76 20.63 -57.38
CA PHE A 10 20.18 20.30 -57.29
C PHE A 10 20.64 19.63 -58.62
N ARG A 11 21.43 20.32 -59.41
CA ARG A 11 22.22 19.73 -60.50
C ARG A 11 23.43 19.00 -59.91
N LEU A 12 23.48 17.70 -60.04
CA LEU A 12 24.67 16.88 -59.81
C LEU A 12 25.74 17.23 -60.83
N LEU A 13 26.79 17.90 -60.40
CA LEU A 13 28.04 18.04 -61.15
C LEU A 13 28.85 16.75 -60.96
N SER A 14 29.06 16.02 -62.04
CA SER A 14 30.00 14.91 -62.12
C SER A 14 31.42 15.43 -62.04
N ALA A 15 32.02 15.41 -60.87
CA ALA A 15 33.47 15.73 -60.73
C ALA A 15 34.30 14.45 -60.84
N THR A 16 34.91 14.28 -61.94
CA THR A 16 35.85 13.15 -62.27
C THR A 16 37.29 13.38 -61.78
N ASN A 17 37.50 14.28 -60.80
CA ASN A 17 38.84 14.55 -60.30
C ASN A 17 39.08 13.96 -58.92
N PRO A 18 39.88 12.89 -58.76
CA PRO A 18 40.10 12.20 -57.48
C PRO A 18 40.79 13.07 -56.41
N TYR A 19 41.40 14.17 -56.81
CA TYR A 19 42.05 15.11 -55.88
C TYR A 19 41.06 16.01 -55.14
N ILE A 20 39.96 16.38 -55.77
CA ILE A 20 38.87 17.17 -55.16
C ILE A 20 38.07 16.28 -54.18
N MET A 21 37.85 15.01 -54.49
CA MET A 21 37.14 14.06 -53.63
C MET A 21 37.93 13.76 -52.35
N LYS A 22 39.25 13.66 -52.39
CA LYS A 22 40.09 13.49 -51.19
C LYS A 22 40.08 14.72 -50.27
N LYS A 23 40.05 15.93 -50.83
CA LYS A 23 39.93 17.15 -50.01
C LYS A 23 38.53 17.32 -49.39
N LEU A 24 37.47 16.94 -50.11
CA LEU A 24 36.10 16.94 -49.58
C LEU A 24 35.91 15.88 -48.47
N LEU A 25 36.49 14.71 -48.63
CA LEU A 25 36.46 13.67 -47.58
C LEU A 25 37.27 14.09 -46.35
N PHE A 26 38.39 14.81 -46.52
CA PHE A 26 39.17 15.29 -45.38
C PHE A 26 38.46 16.42 -44.60
N VAL A 27 37.76 17.31 -45.29
CA VAL A 27 36.93 18.37 -44.65
C VAL A 27 35.72 17.77 -43.98
N PHE A 28 35.10 16.74 -44.57
CA PHE A 28 33.98 16.03 -43.95
C PHE A 28 34.41 15.24 -42.70
N ALA A 29 35.59 14.61 -42.68
CA ALA A 29 36.15 13.92 -41.52
C ALA A 29 36.54 14.90 -40.40
N ILE A 30 37.03 16.10 -40.72
CA ILE A 30 37.32 17.14 -39.72
C ILE A 30 36.02 17.72 -39.15
N CYS A 31 34.98 17.92 -39.95
CA CYS A 31 33.67 18.35 -39.43
C CYS A 31 32.99 17.26 -38.56
N LEU A 32 33.11 15.95 -38.86
CA LEU A 32 32.61 14.89 -38.00
C LEU A 32 33.40 14.78 -36.69
N SER A 33 34.71 15.04 -36.68
CA SER A 33 35.50 14.98 -35.44
C SER A 33 35.26 16.18 -34.51
N ILE A 34 34.76 17.30 -35.01
CA ILE A 34 34.39 18.45 -34.18
C ILE A 34 32.99 18.27 -33.54
N THR A 35 32.10 17.48 -34.17
CA THR A 35 30.75 17.25 -33.61
C THR A 35 30.73 16.17 -32.54
N THR A 36 31.75 15.33 -32.37
CA THR A 36 31.81 14.30 -31.33
C THR A 36 32.46 14.77 -30.02
N GLN A 37 33.02 15.98 -29.95
CA GLN A 37 33.53 16.54 -28.69
C GLN A 37 32.58 17.51 -27.99
N ALA A 38 31.44 17.81 -28.53
CA ALA A 38 30.52 18.81 -27.97
C ALA A 38 29.22 18.19 -27.45
N GLN A 39 29.31 17.20 -26.60
CA GLN A 39 28.19 16.87 -25.67
C GLN A 39 28.66 15.91 -24.56
N LYS A 40 29.63 16.34 -23.76
CA LYS A 40 29.50 16.02 -22.33
C LYS A 40 28.47 17.04 -21.82
N ALA A 41 27.23 16.60 -21.73
CA ALA A 41 26.23 17.37 -21.00
C ALA A 41 26.82 17.69 -19.64
N ALA A 42 27.09 18.97 -19.40
CA ALA A 42 27.40 19.43 -18.07
C ALA A 42 26.25 18.92 -17.17
N LYS A 43 26.58 18.16 -16.14
CA LYS A 43 25.61 17.89 -15.07
C LYS A 43 24.95 19.24 -14.76
N PRO A 44 23.61 19.33 -14.74
CA PRO A 44 22.97 20.55 -14.33
C PRO A 44 23.60 20.96 -13.00
N ALA A 45 24.20 22.15 -12.96
CA ALA A 45 24.70 22.67 -11.70
C ALA A 45 23.51 22.65 -10.74
N VAL A 46 23.63 21.90 -9.68
CA VAL A 46 22.62 21.94 -8.60
C VAL A 46 22.59 23.41 -8.21
N ALA A 47 21.45 24.07 -8.45
CA ALA A 47 21.28 25.46 -8.08
C ALA A 47 21.63 25.56 -6.60
N ALA A 48 22.61 26.40 -6.26
CA ALA A 48 22.96 26.62 -4.87
C ALA A 48 21.68 27.01 -4.12
N LEU A 49 21.39 26.32 -3.02
CA LEU A 49 20.24 26.66 -2.20
C LEU A 49 20.35 28.15 -1.81
N PRO A 50 19.25 28.91 -1.80
CA PRO A 50 19.27 30.35 -1.55
C PRO A 50 19.68 30.74 -0.13
N PHE A 51 20.02 29.77 0.73
CA PHE A 51 20.48 29.99 2.10
C PHE A 51 21.58 28.98 2.48
N ASP A 52 22.38 29.37 3.44
CA ASP A 52 23.42 28.49 4.00
C ASP A 52 22.79 27.35 4.81
N THR A 53 22.92 26.14 4.30
CA THR A 53 22.39 24.93 4.95
C THR A 53 23.09 24.61 6.26
N SER A 54 24.26 25.19 6.55
CA SER A 54 24.95 25.01 7.83
C SER A 54 24.13 25.57 9.00
N ILE A 55 23.31 26.59 8.77
CA ILE A 55 22.40 27.18 9.78
C ILE A 55 21.38 26.17 10.29
N THR A 56 20.99 25.20 9.45
CA THR A 56 20.02 24.17 9.81
C THR A 56 20.67 22.83 10.19
N ALA A 57 21.99 22.72 10.14
CA ALA A 57 22.71 21.46 10.38
C ALA A 57 22.47 20.86 11.78
N GLU A 58 22.21 21.71 12.76
CA GLU A 58 21.90 21.30 14.14
C GLU A 58 20.42 20.96 14.37
N LEU A 59 19.55 21.23 13.39
CA LEU A 59 18.14 20.86 13.49
C LEU A 59 18.00 19.37 13.22
N LYS A 60 17.47 18.65 14.20
CA LYS A 60 17.22 17.20 14.13
C LYS A 60 15.76 16.90 14.37
N PHE A 61 15.18 16.06 13.51
CA PHE A 61 13.86 15.50 13.79
C PHE A 61 13.92 14.58 15.01
N ARG A 62 12.91 14.66 15.85
CA ARG A 62 12.71 13.81 17.01
C ARG A 62 11.31 13.18 16.92
N ASN A 63 11.23 11.86 17.02
CA ASN A 63 9.95 11.18 17.14
C ASN A 63 9.38 11.42 18.54
N ILE A 64 8.14 11.89 18.62
CA ILE A 64 7.42 12.13 19.87
C ILE A 64 6.18 11.23 20.02
N GLY A 65 6.00 10.26 19.12
CA GLY A 65 4.80 9.45 19.07
C GLY A 65 3.65 10.16 18.31
N PRO A 66 2.38 9.82 18.59
CA PRO A 66 1.97 8.84 19.60
C PRO A 66 2.51 7.45 19.28
N TRP A 67 2.74 6.64 20.31
CA TRP A 67 3.06 5.22 20.16
C TRP A 67 1.77 4.45 19.88
N ARG A 68 1.13 4.77 18.79
CA ARG A 68 -0.11 4.15 18.32
C ARG A 68 0.02 3.91 16.83
N GLY A 69 -0.22 2.68 16.41
CA GLY A 69 -0.10 2.26 15.02
C GLY A 69 -1.10 2.96 14.10
N GLY A 70 -0.83 2.88 12.83
CA GLY A 70 -1.68 3.29 11.73
C GLY A 70 -1.56 2.27 10.61
N ARG A 71 -2.33 2.42 9.55
CA ARG A 71 -2.54 1.45 8.47
C ARG A 71 -1.27 0.70 8.05
N SER A 72 -1.36 -0.63 8.11
CA SER A 72 -0.33 -1.57 7.65
C SER A 72 -0.90 -2.50 6.59
N THR A 73 -0.27 -2.53 5.41
CA THR A 73 -0.81 -3.17 4.21
C THR A 73 -0.01 -4.39 3.77
N ALA A 74 1.08 -4.71 4.46
CA ALA A 74 1.92 -5.87 4.17
C ALA A 74 2.48 -6.44 5.47
N VAL A 75 2.40 -7.75 5.64
CA VAL A 75 2.93 -8.44 6.82
C VAL A 75 3.60 -9.75 6.42
N VAL A 76 4.67 -10.12 7.14
CA VAL A 76 5.32 -11.42 6.97
C VAL A 76 6.09 -11.83 8.23
N GLY A 77 6.11 -13.13 8.53
CA GLY A 77 6.95 -13.73 9.56
C GLY A 77 8.17 -14.41 8.98
N ASP A 78 9.16 -14.65 9.81
CA ASP A 78 10.37 -15.42 9.49
C ASP A 78 10.14 -16.89 9.82
N LEU A 79 10.61 -17.82 8.99
CA LEU A 79 10.43 -19.27 9.19
C LEU A 79 11.49 -19.93 10.09
N GLN A 80 12.58 -19.23 10.37
CA GLN A 80 13.70 -19.75 11.17
C GLN A 80 13.73 -19.13 12.58
N ASN A 81 13.01 -18.02 12.79
CA ASN A 81 12.92 -17.34 14.08
C ASN A 81 11.47 -16.96 14.40
N ASP A 82 10.88 -17.67 15.35
CA ASP A 82 9.47 -17.53 15.72
C ASP A 82 9.12 -16.15 16.30
N GLN A 83 10.09 -15.39 16.79
CA GLN A 83 9.89 -14.06 17.36
C GLN A 83 10.05 -12.94 16.33
N LEU A 84 10.43 -13.28 15.10
CA LEU A 84 10.77 -12.31 14.09
C LEU A 84 9.65 -12.13 13.08
N PHE A 85 9.19 -10.86 12.95
CA PHE A 85 8.16 -10.46 11.97
C PHE A 85 8.53 -9.10 11.36
N TYR A 86 7.87 -8.83 10.24
CA TYR A 86 7.98 -7.56 9.51
C TYR A 86 6.59 -7.05 9.14
N PHE A 87 6.44 -5.73 9.12
CA PHE A 87 5.29 -5.10 8.49
C PHE A 87 5.66 -3.89 7.64
N GLY A 88 4.83 -3.62 6.64
CA GLY A 88 4.88 -2.45 5.78
C GLY A 88 3.78 -1.46 6.15
N SER A 89 4.19 -0.28 6.58
CA SER A 89 3.28 0.80 6.96
C SER A 89 2.90 1.65 5.75
N THR A 90 1.71 2.20 5.76
CA THR A 90 1.29 3.24 4.83
C THR A 90 1.97 4.56 5.20
N GLY A 91 2.96 4.96 4.38
CA GLY A 91 3.75 6.17 4.60
C GLY A 91 4.95 6.03 5.55
N GLY A 92 5.13 4.87 6.21
CA GLY A 92 6.13 4.67 7.26
C GLY A 92 7.24 3.66 6.95
N GLY A 93 7.33 3.13 5.72
CA GLY A 93 8.37 2.16 5.35
C GLY A 93 8.20 0.78 5.99
N VAL A 94 9.32 0.05 6.15
CA VAL A 94 9.36 -1.31 6.68
C VAL A 94 9.79 -1.32 8.14
N TRP A 95 9.06 -2.04 8.96
CA TRP A 95 9.30 -2.24 10.39
C TRP A 95 9.57 -3.70 10.70
N LYS A 96 10.41 -3.93 11.70
CA LYS A 96 10.89 -5.25 12.14
C LYS A 96 10.76 -5.39 13.64
N THR A 97 10.27 -6.54 14.11
CA THR A 97 10.37 -6.98 15.51
C THR A 97 11.27 -8.21 15.61
N ASN A 98 11.94 -8.39 16.74
CA ASN A 98 12.69 -9.60 17.10
C ASN A 98 12.17 -10.22 18.41
N ASP A 99 11.06 -9.74 18.93
CA ASP A 99 10.48 -10.12 20.22
C ASP A 99 8.97 -10.33 20.15
N GLY A 100 8.50 -10.88 19.03
CA GLY A 100 7.11 -11.28 18.86
C GLY A 100 6.12 -10.11 18.81
N GLY A 101 6.55 -8.92 18.40
CA GLY A 101 5.68 -7.75 18.30
C GLY A 101 5.66 -6.86 19.53
N SER A 102 6.52 -7.14 20.55
CA SER A 102 6.62 -6.30 21.75
C SER A 102 7.30 -4.96 21.46
N ASN A 103 8.31 -4.98 20.59
CA ASN A 103 9.00 -3.77 20.12
C ASN A 103 9.19 -3.80 18.61
N TRP A 104 9.06 -2.63 17.97
CA TRP A 104 9.23 -2.47 16.53
C TRP A 104 10.30 -1.44 16.21
N LYS A 105 11.13 -1.75 15.22
CA LYS A 105 12.16 -0.86 14.72
C LYS A 105 11.98 -0.64 13.22
N ASN A 106 12.01 0.61 12.78
CA ASN A 106 12.10 0.93 11.35
C ASN A 106 13.46 0.47 10.82
N ILE A 107 13.45 -0.25 9.70
CA ILE A 107 14.64 -0.78 9.04
C ILE A 107 14.83 -0.24 7.62
N SER A 108 13.95 0.62 7.16
CA SER A 108 14.04 1.27 5.83
C SER A 108 14.48 2.72 5.87
N ASP A 109 14.52 3.34 7.06
CA ASP A 109 14.98 4.73 7.22
C ASP A 109 16.38 4.94 6.64
N GLY A 110 16.55 6.02 5.88
CA GLY A 110 17.79 6.35 5.19
C GLY A 110 17.95 5.68 3.82
N TYR A 111 17.05 4.74 3.45
CA TYR A 111 17.02 4.09 2.12
C TYR A 111 15.77 4.49 1.35
N PHE A 112 14.60 4.26 1.91
CA PHE A 112 13.30 4.64 1.36
C PHE A 112 12.29 4.86 2.48
N GLY A 113 11.34 5.73 2.20
CA GLY A 113 10.13 5.92 2.99
C GLY A 113 8.90 5.70 2.12
N GLY A 114 7.74 6.07 2.63
CA GLY A 114 6.48 5.95 1.90
C GLY A 114 5.77 4.62 2.15
N SER A 115 4.74 4.36 1.35
CA SER A 115 3.86 3.21 1.53
C SER A 115 4.48 1.93 0.98
N VAL A 116 4.32 0.83 1.72
CA VAL A 116 4.79 -0.51 1.34
C VAL A 116 3.57 -1.40 1.12
N GLY A 117 3.36 -1.83 -0.11
CA GLY A 117 2.19 -2.64 -0.50
C GLY A 117 2.40 -4.15 -0.36
N SER A 118 3.65 -4.61 -0.34
CA SER A 118 3.96 -6.03 -0.15
C SER A 118 5.36 -6.23 0.39
N ILE A 119 5.54 -7.22 1.26
CA ILE A 119 6.84 -7.68 1.77
C ILE A 119 6.93 -9.19 1.60
N ALA A 120 8.10 -9.68 1.19
CA ALA A 120 8.38 -11.11 1.14
C ALA A 120 9.78 -11.41 1.71
N VAL A 121 9.86 -12.46 2.51
CA VAL A 121 11.12 -12.99 3.07
C VAL A 121 11.40 -14.34 2.40
N SER A 122 12.64 -14.57 1.98
CA SER A 122 13.03 -15.84 1.39
C SER A 122 12.94 -16.97 2.42
N LYS A 123 12.39 -18.11 1.98
CA LYS A 123 12.30 -19.32 2.82
C LYS A 123 13.66 -20.00 2.99
N SER A 124 14.53 -19.91 1.99
CA SER A 124 15.85 -20.53 1.97
C SER A 124 16.88 -19.70 2.74
N ASP A 125 16.81 -18.39 2.61
CA ASP A 125 17.69 -17.42 3.30
C ASP A 125 16.89 -16.23 3.82
N PRO A 126 16.55 -16.21 5.12
CA PRO A 126 15.77 -15.11 5.71
C PRO A 126 16.50 -13.76 5.74
N SER A 127 17.78 -13.71 5.40
CA SER A 127 18.48 -12.44 5.21
C SER A 127 18.04 -11.70 3.94
N ILE A 128 17.43 -12.42 3.00
CA ILE A 128 16.92 -11.87 1.75
C ILE A 128 15.46 -11.44 1.93
N ILE A 129 15.23 -10.15 1.82
CA ILE A 129 13.91 -9.52 1.97
C ILE A 129 13.64 -8.65 0.75
N TYR A 130 12.44 -8.74 0.21
CA TYR A 130 11.93 -7.83 -0.82
C TYR A 130 10.78 -6.98 -0.27
N ALA A 131 10.81 -5.69 -0.60
CA ALA A 131 9.72 -4.76 -0.32
C ALA A 131 9.25 -4.11 -1.62
N GLY A 132 7.96 -4.20 -1.89
CA GLY A 132 7.27 -3.57 -3.01
C GLY A 132 6.54 -2.32 -2.54
N MET A 133 6.81 -1.20 -3.22
CA MET A 133 6.30 0.09 -2.82
C MET A 133 4.92 0.38 -3.40
N GLY A 134 4.24 1.35 -2.78
CA GLY A 134 2.91 1.82 -3.14
C GLY A 134 1.82 1.22 -2.25
N GLU A 135 0.87 2.03 -1.87
CA GLU A 135 -0.27 1.60 -1.07
C GLU A 135 -1.14 0.63 -1.87
N ASN A 136 -1.51 -0.51 -1.32
CA ASN A 136 -2.33 -1.52 -1.98
C ASN A 136 -3.82 -1.43 -1.61
N THR A 137 -4.20 -0.49 -0.76
CA THR A 137 -5.58 -0.21 -0.37
C THR A 137 -6.13 0.97 -1.15
N MET A 138 -7.16 0.75 -1.98
CA MET A 138 -7.66 1.75 -2.94
C MET A 138 -8.64 2.72 -2.28
N ARG A 139 -8.13 3.79 -1.69
CA ARG A 139 -8.89 4.89 -1.10
C ARG A 139 -8.72 6.20 -1.89
N GLY A 140 -9.27 7.32 -1.41
CA GLY A 140 -9.27 8.59 -2.15
C GLY A 140 -7.89 9.23 -2.31
N ASN A 141 -7.00 9.03 -1.38
CA ASN A 141 -5.68 9.64 -1.28
C ASN A 141 -4.56 8.59 -1.19
N VAL A 142 -4.69 7.52 -1.97
CA VAL A 142 -3.71 6.42 -2.04
C VAL A 142 -2.34 6.93 -2.47
N SER A 143 -1.29 6.46 -1.79
CA SER A 143 0.09 6.89 -2.04
C SER A 143 0.79 5.99 -3.04
N GLU A 144 1.40 6.59 -4.04
CA GLU A 144 2.26 5.90 -5.00
C GLU A 144 3.59 5.46 -4.36
N GLY A 145 4.20 4.42 -4.93
CA GLY A 145 5.51 3.93 -4.55
C GLY A 145 6.56 4.07 -5.67
N PHE A 146 7.78 3.65 -5.35
CA PHE A 146 8.94 3.74 -6.24
C PHE A 146 9.63 2.38 -6.38
N GLY A 147 8.89 1.40 -6.92
CA GLY A 147 9.40 0.11 -7.36
C GLY A 147 9.70 -0.87 -6.24
N MET A 148 10.68 -1.73 -6.54
CA MET A 148 11.10 -2.85 -5.71
C MET A 148 12.40 -2.55 -4.99
N TRP A 149 12.49 -2.94 -3.73
CA TRP A 149 13.68 -2.85 -2.90
C TRP A 149 14.06 -4.23 -2.37
N LYS A 150 15.37 -4.51 -2.32
CA LYS A 150 15.95 -5.75 -1.82
C LYS A 150 16.91 -5.49 -0.68
N SER A 151 16.82 -6.26 0.37
CA SER A 151 17.86 -6.43 1.38
C SER A 151 18.46 -7.83 1.26
N GLU A 152 19.76 -7.95 1.47
CA GLU A 152 20.52 -9.20 1.52
C GLU A 152 21.17 -9.45 2.88
N ASN A 153 20.71 -8.72 3.91
CA ASN A 153 21.29 -8.75 5.24
C ASN A 153 20.26 -8.51 6.36
N GLY A 154 19.04 -8.99 6.18
CA GLY A 154 17.97 -8.93 7.19
C GLY A 154 17.45 -7.53 7.47
N GLY A 155 17.47 -6.65 6.45
CA GLY A 155 16.98 -5.27 6.54
C GLY A 155 18.01 -4.25 7.06
N ARG A 156 19.29 -4.62 7.18
CA ARG A 156 20.35 -3.67 7.61
C ARG A 156 20.72 -2.68 6.51
N SER A 157 20.60 -3.08 5.26
CA SER A 157 20.74 -2.20 4.11
C SER A 157 19.82 -2.64 2.98
N TRP A 158 19.47 -1.69 2.11
CA TRP A 158 18.54 -1.89 1.02
C TRP A 158 19.08 -1.33 -0.29
N LYS A 159 18.70 -1.98 -1.40
CA LYS A 159 19.01 -1.56 -2.76
C LYS A 159 17.72 -1.54 -3.57
N ASN A 160 17.48 -0.47 -4.34
CA ASN A 160 16.43 -0.45 -5.35
C ASN A 160 16.78 -1.43 -6.47
N VAL A 161 15.86 -2.31 -6.81
CA VAL A 161 16.03 -3.36 -7.83
C VAL A 161 15.05 -3.20 -8.99
N GLY A 162 14.56 -1.98 -9.25
CA GLY A 162 13.77 -1.64 -10.43
C GLY A 162 12.27 -1.60 -10.22
N LEU A 163 11.51 -1.72 -11.30
CA LEU A 163 10.04 -1.57 -11.37
C LEU A 163 9.54 -0.24 -10.80
N ASN A 164 10.31 0.85 -10.97
CA ASN A 164 10.01 2.15 -10.36
C ASN A 164 8.70 2.76 -10.84
N ASP A 165 8.28 2.49 -12.07
CA ASP A 165 7.05 3.02 -12.64
C ASP A 165 5.82 2.12 -12.44
N THR A 166 5.95 1.00 -11.73
CA THR A 166 4.78 0.17 -11.40
C THR A 166 3.86 0.83 -10.37
N ARG A 167 4.34 1.78 -9.61
CA ARG A 167 3.66 2.63 -8.62
C ARG A 167 2.96 1.89 -7.48
N HIS A 168 2.23 0.82 -7.78
CA HIS A 168 1.50 0.02 -6.79
C HIS A 168 1.83 -1.45 -6.96
N ILE A 169 2.62 -2.00 -6.04
CA ILE A 169 2.97 -3.41 -5.98
C ILE A 169 2.06 -4.11 -4.97
N MET A 170 1.21 -4.99 -5.47
CA MET A 170 0.13 -5.61 -4.72
C MET A 170 0.56 -6.89 -4.01
N ARG A 171 1.47 -7.66 -4.63
CA ARG A 171 1.97 -8.92 -4.07
C ARG A 171 3.36 -9.26 -4.62
N ILE A 172 4.21 -9.77 -3.74
CA ILE A 172 5.52 -10.35 -4.07
C ILE A 172 5.49 -11.81 -3.68
N VAL A 173 5.94 -12.68 -4.58
CA VAL A 173 6.10 -14.11 -4.31
C VAL A 173 7.53 -14.52 -4.69
N ILE A 174 8.27 -15.06 -3.72
CA ILE A 174 9.59 -15.65 -3.95
C ILE A 174 9.40 -17.13 -4.20
N HIS A 175 10.08 -17.66 -5.21
CA HIS A 175 10.08 -19.09 -5.50
C HIS A 175 10.60 -19.88 -4.29
N PRO A 176 9.91 -20.94 -3.83
CA PRO A 176 10.19 -21.58 -2.54
C PRO A 176 11.54 -22.28 -2.42
N LYS A 177 12.22 -22.53 -3.56
CA LYS A 177 13.52 -23.26 -3.64
C LYS A 177 14.63 -22.45 -4.32
N ASP A 178 14.35 -21.23 -4.81
CA ASP A 178 15.32 -20.37 -5.49
C ASP A 178 14.97 -18.90 -5.25
N GLU A 179 15.67 -18.27 -4.34
CA GLU A 179 15.47 -16.86 -3.94
C GLU A 179 15.80 -15.86 -5.04
N ASN A 180 16.40 -16.30 -6.16
CA ASN A 180 16.65 -15.45 -7.32
C ASN A 180 15.43 -15.35 -8.25
N VAL A 181 14.47 -16.28 -8.11
CA VAL A 181 13.25 -16.27 -8.89
C VAL A 181 12.12 -15.60 -8.09
N ILE A 182 11.72 -14.43 -8.55
CA ILE A 182 10.71 -13.59 -7.89
C ILE A 182 9.60 -13.24 -8.89
N TYR A 183 8.38 -13.29 -8.42
CA TYR A 183 7.19 -12.85 -9.16
C TYR A 183 6.55 -11.67 -8.43
N VAL A 184 6.09 -10.67 -9.20
CA VAL A 184 5.49 -9.44 -8.68
C VAL A 184 4.19 -9.15 -9.41
N ALA A 185 3.10 -9.01 -8.64
CA ALA A 185 1.84 -8.46 -9.13
C ALA A 185 1.86 -6.94 -9.02
N ALA A 186 1.79 -6.24 -10.14
CA ALA A 186 1.78 -4.80 -10.22
C ALA A 186 0.44 -4.28 -10.76
N LEU A 187 -0.21 -3.42 -9.97
CA LEU A 187 -1.42 -2.73 -10.40
C LEU A 187 -1.11 -1.61 -11.40
N GLY A 188 0.11 -1.07 -11.36
CA GLY A 188 0.53 0.06 -12.17
C GLY A 188 0.03 1.40 -11.61
N HIS A 189 -0.03 2.43 -12.44
CA HIS A 189 -0.57 3.74 -12.06
C HIS A 189 -2.09 3.64 -11.85
N LEU A 190 -2.57 4.07 -10.70
CA LEU A 190 -3.99 3.99 -10.38
C LEU A 190 -4.81 5.07 -11.10
N PHE A 191 -4.25 6.27 -11.25
CA PHE A 191 -4.97 7.46 -11.74
C PHE A 191 -4.97 7.61 -13.27
N GLY A 192 -4.53 6.61 -14.01
CA GLY A 192 -4.57 6.62 -15.47
C GLY A 192 -4.07 5.33 -16.11
N PRO A 193 -4.38 5.13 -17.39
CA PRO A 193 -3.85 4.01 -18.17
C PRO A 193 -2.32 4.05 -18.24
N ASN A 194 -1.68 2.87 -18.16
CA ASN A 194 -0.22 2.76 -18.30
C ASN A 194 0.21 1.33 -18.62
N ALA A 195 1.39 1.20 -19.21
CA ALA A 195 1.95 -0.10 -19.59
C ALA A 195 2.60 -0.84 -18.41
N GLU A 196 2.78 -0.21 -17.25
CA GLU A 196 3.51 -0.76 -16.10
C GLU A 196 2.61 -1.62 -15.19
N ARG A 197 1.61 -2.25 -15.77
CA ARG A 197 0.67 -3.18 -15.14
C ARG A 197 1.02 -4.62 -15.49
N GLY A 198 0.66 -5.57 -14.64
CA GLY A 198 0.77 -6.99 -14.95
C GLY A 198 1.58 -7.79 -13.95
N VAL A 199 1.99 -9.00 -14.36
CA VAL A 199 2.88 -9.84 -13.56
C VAL A 199 4.29 -9.75 -14.15
N PHE A 200 5.24 -9.46 -13.28
CA PHE A 200 6.67 -9.42 -13.62
C PHE A 200 7.41 -10.58 -12.95
N ARG A 201 8.43 -11.10 -13.62
CA ARG A 201 9.33 -12.13 -13.10
C ARG A 201 10.76 -11.66 -13.19
N SER A 202 11.54 -11.89 -12.14
CA SER A 202 13.00 -11.89 -12.17
C SER A 202 13.51 -13.31 -12.00
N LYS A 203 14.63 -13.66 -12.66
CA LYS A 203 15.35 -14.93 -12.49
C LYS A 203 16.77 -14.71 -11.94
N ASN A 204 17.09 -13.49 -11.52
CA ASN A 204 18.42 -13.08 -11.08
C ASN A 204 18.39 -12.15 -9.86
N GLY A 205 17.48 -12.41 -8.94
CA GLY A 205 17.41 -11.67 -7.68
C GLY A 205 17.00 -10.20 -7.82
N GLY A 206 16.23 -9.87 -8.87
CA GLY A 206 15.75 -8.50 -9.12
C GLY A 206 16.68 -7.64 -9.99
N GLN A 207 17.79 -8.18 -10.51
CA GLN A 207 18.70 -7.40 -11.37
C GLN A 207 18.07 -7.04 -12.72
N SER A 208 17.18 -7.90 -13.23
CA SER A 208 16.34 -7.62 -14.40
C SER A 208 14.96 -8.23 -14.24
N TRP A 209 13.98 -7.64 -14.96
CA TRP A 209 12.58 -8.03 -14.90
C TRP A 209 12.02 -8.29 -16.30
N GLU A 210 11.22 -9.34 -16.38
CA GLU A 210 10.44 -9.73 -17.55
C GLU A 210 8.95 -9.57 -17.22
N LYS A 211 8.18 -8.89 -18.06
CA LYS A 211 6.73 -8.83 -17.93
C LYS A 211 6.15 -10.09 -18.56
N ILE A 212 5.71 -11.03 -17.74
CA ILE A 212 5.29 -12.38 -18.17
C ILE A 212 3.77 -12.52 -18.37
N LEU A 213 2.98 -11.56 -17.85
CA LEU A 213 1.55 -11.48 -18.10
C LEU A 213 1.10 -10.01 -18.13
N TYR A 214 0.47 -9.62 -19.22
CA TYR A 214 -0.08 -8.29 -19.44
C TYR A 214 -1.43 -8.42 -20.15
N VAL A 215 -2.45 -7.74 -19.63
CA VAL A 215 -3.79 -7.75 -20.23
C VAL A 215 -3.98 -6.53 -21.12
N ASN A 216 -3.94 -5.34 -20.54
CA ASN A 216 -3.95 -4.05 -21.23
C ASN A 216 -3.55 -2.92 -20.27
N ASP A 217 -3.59 -1.68 -20.72
CA ASP A 217 -3.17 -0.50 -19.98
C ASP A 217 -4.14 -0.03 -18.87
N GLN A 218 -5.30 -0.67 -18.74
CA GLN A 218 -6.31 -0.36 -17.72
C GLN A 218 -6.42 -1.44 -16.63
N VAL A 219 -5.86 -2.63 -16.87
CA VAL A 219 -6.05 -3.82 -16.04
C VAL A 219 -4.73 -4.23 -15.41
N GLY A 220 -4.62 -4.15 -14.10
CA GLY A 220 -3.42 -4.50 -13.35
C GLY A 220 -3.57 -5.79 -12.54
N ALA A 221 -2.45 -6.42 -12.20
CA ALA A 221 -2.44 -7.59 -11.32
C ALA A 221 -2.67 -7.14 -9.87
N CYS A 222 -3.63 -7.76 -9.17
CA CYS A 222 -4.03 -7.39 -7.81
C CYS A 222 -3.76 -8.47 -6.76
N ASP A 223 -3.59 -9.72 -7.16
CA ASP A 223 -3.11 -10.78 -6.27
C ASP A 223 -2.30 -11.83 -7.05
N LEU A 224 -1.45 -12.57 -6.36
CA LEU A 224 -0.55 -13.57 -6.94
C LEU A 224 -0.20 -14.63 -5.90
N VAL A 225 -0.41 -15.88 -6.23
CA VAL A 225 -0.06 -17.01 -5.37
C VAL A 225 0.70 -18.06 -6.15
N ILE A 226 1.62 -18.74 -5.48
CA ILE A 226 2.39 -19.87 -6.01
C ILE A 226 1.99 -21.15 -5.29
N ASP A 227 1.88 -22.25 -6.01
CA ASP A 227 1.66 -23.55 -5.39
C ASP A 227 2.90 -23.93 -4.55
N PRO A 228 2.75 -24.18 -3.27
CA PRO A 228 3.88 -24.49 -2.40
C PRO A 228 4.52 -25.84 -2.67
N THR A 229 3.86 -26.73 -3.41
CA THR A 229 4.34 -28.09 -3.76
C THR A 229 4.92 -28.17 -5.16
N ASP A 230 4.33 -27.44 -6.13
CA ASP A 230 4.84 -27.28 -7.49
C ASP A 230 4.97 -25.80 -7.86
N PRO A 231 6.15 -25.19 -7.72
CA PRO A 231 6.34 -23.77 -7.99
C PRO A 231 6.23 -23.37 -9.47
N ASN A 232 5.99 -24.30 -10.39
CA ASN A 232 5.62 -24.00 -11.77
C ASN A 232 4.15 -23.54 -11.87
N ILE A 233 3.33 -23.85 -10.87
CA ILE A 233 1.93 -23.47 -10.83
C ILE A 233 1.79 -22.14 -10.08
N LEU A 234 1.27 -21.12 -10.79
CA LEU A 234 0.89 -19.85 -10.20
C LEU A 234 -0.53 -19.47 -10.62
N LEU A 235 -1.20 -18.74 -9.73
CA LEU A 235 -2.43 -18.04 -10.03
C LEU A 235 -2.21 -16.55 -9.87
N ALA A 236 -2.66 -15.77 -10.83
CA ALA A 236 -2.67 -14.31 -10.78
C ALA A 236 -4.10 -13.80 -10.98
N THR A 237 -4.50 -12.82 -10.19
CA THR A 237 -5.77 -12.13 -10.39
C THR A 237 -5.54 -10.73 -10.94
N PHE A 238 -6.43 -10.31 -11.81
CA PHE A 238 -6.37 -9.01 -12.48
C PHE A 238 -7.62 -8.20 -12.21
N TRP A 239 -7.43 -6.91 -12.10
CA TRP A 239 -8.48 -5.96 -11.77
C TRP A 239 -8.47 -4.76 -12.71
N ASN A 240 -9.59 -4.54 -13.37
CA ASN A 240 -9.86 -3.29 -14.07
C ASN A 240 -10.35 -2.29 -13.04
N VAL A 241 -9.54 -1.33 -12.71
CA VAL A 241 -9.85 -0.29 -11.74
C VAL A 241 -9.48 1.08 -12.28
N LYS A 242 -10.38 2.04 -12.13
CA LYS A 242 -10.14 3.43 -12.46
C LYS A 242 -10.47 4.31 -11.26
N ARG A 243 -9.49 5.09 -10.85
CA ARG A 243 -9.61 6.04 -9.76
C ARG A 243 -9.50 7.46 -10.27
N THR A 244 -10.38 8.33 -9.82
CA THR A 244 -10.27 9.78 -9.95
C THR A 244 -10.35 10.42 -8.55
N PRO A 245 -10.06 11.72 -8.39
CA PRO A 245 -10.21 12.36 -7.08
C PRO A 245 -11.62 12.29 -6.49
N PHE A 246 -12.65 12.03 -7.31
CA PHE A 246 -14.06 12.03 -6.90
C PHE A 246 -14.82 10.74 -7.25
N SER A 247 -14.17 9.76 -7.90
CA SER A 247 -14.83 8.50 -8.26
C SER A 247 -13.90 7.29 -8.16
N LEU A 248 -14.51 6.13 -7.97
CA LEU A 248 -13.87 4.83 -8.08
C LEU A 248 -14.78 3.94 -8.93
N GLU A 249 -14.26 3.43 -10.03
CA GLU A 249 -14.90 2.40 -10.85
C GLU A 249 -14.15 1.08 -10.58
N SER A 250 -14.86 0.11 -9.99
CA SER A 250 -14.33 -1.22 -9.70
C SER A 250 -14.95 -2.23 -10.65
N GLY A 251 -14.09 -2.90 -11.41
CA GLY A 251 -14.51 -3.95 -12.33
C GLY A 251 -14.62 -3.50 -13.78
N GLY A 252 -14.50 -4.48 -14.66
CA GLY A 252 -14.58 -4.27 -16.09
C GLY A 252 -13.96 -5.40 -16.92
N PRO A 253 -13.92 -5.26 -18.25
CA PRO A 253 -13.30 -6.22 -19.14
C PRO A 253 -11.83 -6.44 -18.78
N GLY A 254 -11.42 -7.71 -18.68
CA GLY A 254 -10.06 -8.09 -18.34
C GLY A 254 -9.82 -8.36 -16.85
N SER A 255 -10.70 -7.95 -15.94
CA SER A 255 -10.72 -8.48 -14.58
C SER A 255 -10.91 -10.01 -14.64
N GLY A 256 -10.08 -10.77 -13.89
CA GLY A 256 -10.20 -12.22 -13.95
C GLY A 256 -9.07 -12.97 -13.30
N ILE A 257 -9.08 -14.28 -13.49
CA ILE A 257 -8.14 -15.25 -12.92
C ILE A 257 -7.34 -15.89 -14.04
N TYR A 258 -6.03 -15.88 -13.89
CA TYR A 258 -5.07 -16.48 -14.85
C TYR A 258 -4.23 -17.52 -14.13
N LYS A 259 -3.99 -18.64 -14.80
CA LYS A 259 -3.20 -19.77 -14.30
C LYS A 259 -2.04 -20.08 -15.22
N THR A 260 -0.88 -20.34 -14.68
CA THR A 260 0.27 -20.96 -15.38
C THR A 260 0.62 -22.29 -14.72
N ILE A 261 1.23 -23.18 -15.48
CA ILE A 261 1.76 -24.48 -15.02
C ILE A 261 3.22 -24.68 -15.45
N ASP A 262 3.88 -23.62 -15.91
CA ASP A 262 5.24 -23.65 -16.46
C ASP A 262 6.09 -22.46 -15.96
N GLY A 263 5.82 -22.00 -14.72
CA GLY A 263 6.56 -20.92 -14.08
C GLY A 263 6.32 -19.56 -14.74
N GLY A 264 5.19 -19.38 -15.40
CA GLY A 264 4.79 -18.11 -16.01
C GLY A 264 5.25 -17.92 -17.45
N ASN A 265 5.71 -18.97 -18.15
CA ASN A 265 6.04 -18.84 -19.57
C ASN A 265 4.77 -18.80 -20.44
N ASN A 266 3.73 -19.53 -20.04
CA ASN A 266 2.41 -19.48 -20.66
C ASN A 266 1.33 -19.32 -19.59
N TRP A 267 0.28 -18.56 -19.92
CA TRP A 267 -0.86 -18.29 -19.03
C TRP A 267 -2.17 -18.64 -19.69
N THR A 268 -3.04 -19.30 -18.95
CA THR A 268 -4.41 -19.63 -19.35
C THR A 268 -5.39 -18.77 -18.55
N ASN A 269 -6.29 -18.09 -19.24
CA ASN A 269 -7.40 -17.39 -18.60
C ASN A 269 -8.46 -18.39 -18.16
N ILE A 270 -8.68 -18.53 -16.86
CA ILE A 270 -9.67 -19.43 -16.26
C ILE A 270 -10.89 -18.71 -15.68
N THR A 271 -11.03 -17.41 -15.96
CA THR A 271 -12.08 -16.54 -15.44
C THR A 271 -13.50 -17.05 -15.71
N LYS A 272 -13.70 -17.71 -16.84
CA LYS A 272 -15.01 -18.22 -17.28
C LYS A 272 -15.21 -19.71 -17.03
N ASN A 273 -14.34 -20.33 -16.25
CA ASN A 273 -14.48 -21.73 -15.88
C ASN A 273 -15.83 -21.97 -15.17
N LYS A 274 -16.36 -23.17 -15.35
CA LYS A 274 -17.69 -23.56 -14.85
C LYS A 274 -17.82 -23.27 -13.34
N GLY A 275 -18.88 -22.58 -12.96
CA GLY A 275 -19.21 -22.24 -11.58
C GLY A 275 -18.76 -20.84 -11.12
N LEU A 276 -17.87 -20.16 -11.86
CA LEU A 276 -17.51 -18.79 -11.61
C LEU A 276 -18.55 -17.79 -12.16
N PRO A 277 -18.64 -16.57 -11.62
CA PRO A 277 -19.49 -15.51 -12.13
C PRO A 277 -19.23 -15.21 -13.61
N GLN A 278 -20.29 -14.95 -14.36
CA GLN A 278 -20.20 -14.64 -15.79
C GLN A 278 -20.44 -13.16 -16.10
N ASP A 279 -20.84 -12.39 -15.10
CA ASP A 279 -21.04 -10.93 -15.16
C ASP A 279 -19.73 -10.16 -14.99
N THR A 280 -19.81 -8.85 -14.82
CA THR A 280 -18.63 -7.98 -14.62
C THR A 280 -17.96 -8.30 -13.29
N LEU A 281 -16.65 -8.53 -13.32
CA LEU A 281 -15.82 -8.81 -12.15
C LEU A 281 -15.06 -7.56 -11.72
N GLY A 282 -15.04 -7.31 -10.42
CA GLY A 282 -14.17 -6.35 -9.76
C GLY A 282 -12.87 -6.99 -9.27
N ILE A 283 -12.46 -6.64 -8.06
CA ILE A 283 -11.27 -7.22 -7.43
C ILE A 283 -11.49 -8.68 -7.03
N ILE A 284 -10.42 -9.47 -7.09
CA ILE A 284 -10.44 -10.90 -6.77
C ILE A 284 -9.26 -11.22 -5.87
N GLY A 285 -9.52 -11.76 -4.68
CA GLY A 285 -8.52 -12.42 -3.85
C GLY A 285 -8.51 -13.92 -4.11
N ILE A 286 -7.34 -14.57 -4.08
CA ILE A 286 -7.19 -15.99 -4.39
C ILE A 286 -6.16 -16.67 -3.50
N THR A 287 -6.37 -17.97 -3.19
CA THR A 287 -5.41 -18.78 -2.45
C THR A 287 -5.43 -20.23 -2.91
N ILE A 288 -4.28 -20.90 -2.77
CA ILE A 288 -4.08 -22.34 -2.98
C ILE A 288 -3.88 -22.98 -1.61
N SER A 289 -4.54 -24.10 -1.35
CA SER A 289 -4.32 -24.88 -0.12
C SER A 289 -2.97 -25.57 -0.17
N ALA A 290 -2.11 -25.34 0.82
CA ALA A 290 -0.81 -26.01 0.92
C ALA A 290 -0.96 -27.47 1.36
N SER A 291 -2.01 -27.84 2.10
CA SER A 291 -2.27 -29.22 2.51
C SER A 291 -2.91 -30.07 1.41
N ASN A 292 -3.55 -29.44 0.41
CA ASN A 292 -4.12 -30.11 -0.76
C ASN A 292 -4.14 -29.16 -1.96
N PRO A 293 -3.13 -29.21 -2.85
CA PRO A 293 -2.97 -28.26 -3.96
C PRO A 293 -4.04 -28.32 -5.06
N GLU A 294 -4.95 -29.30 -5.02
CA GLU A 294 -6.13 -29.33 -5.90
C GLU A 294 -7.23 -28.37 -5.43
N ILE A 295 -7.14 -27.87 -4.17
CA ILE A 295 -8.14 -26.98 -3.57
C ILE A 295 -7.70 -25.54 -3.68
N TYR A 296 -8.53 -24.75 -4.37
CA TYR A 296 -8.39 -23.29 -4.47
C TYR A 296 -9.61 -22.61 -3.84
N TYR A 297 -9.39 -21.42 -3.28
CA TYR A 297 -10.47 -20.54 -2.85
C TYR A 297 -10.29 -19.17 -3.51
N ALA A 298 -11.41 -18.54 -3.87
CA ALA A 298 -11.45 -17.19 -4.40
C ALA A 298 -12.58 -16.39 -3.76
N ILE A 299 -12.31 -15.13 -3.40
CA ILE A 299 -13.32 -14.13 -3.04
C ILE A 299 -13.47 -13.17 -4.22
N ILE A 300 -14.68 -13.00 -4.74
CA ILE A 300 -14.91 -12.32 -6.02
C ILE A 300 -15.93 -11.19 -5.84
N GLU A 301 -15.51 -9.98 -6.16
CA GLU A 301 -16.38 -8.83 -6.31
C GLU A 301 -17.13 -8.93 -7.64
N SER A 302 -18.44 -9.09 -7.57
CA SER A 302 -19.33 -9.14 -8.72
C SER A 302 -20.78 -9.08 -8.22
N LYS A 303 -21.73 -8.78 -9.11
CA LYS A 303 -23.15 -8.83 -8.76
C LYS A 303 -23.58 -10.23 -8.30
N THR A 304 -23.04 -11.27 -8.94
CA THR A 304 -23.25 -12.67 -8.56
C THR A 304 -22.06 -13.25 -7.78
N GLY A 305 -21.21 -12.38 -7.25
CA GLY A 305 -20.01 -12.70 -6.50
C GLY A 305 -20.25 -13.46 -5.21
N GLY A 306 -19.17 -13.77 -4.51
CA GLY A 306 -19.17 -14.58 -3.30
C GLY A 306 -17.79 -15.16 -3.02
N ILE A 307 -17.78 -16.18 -2.16
CA ILE A 307 -16.62 -17.04 -1.95
C ILE A 307 -16.83 -18.33 -2.73
N PHE A 308 -15.81 -18.72 -3.48
CA PHE A 308 -15.83 -19.88 -4.37
C PHE A 308 -14.73 -20.85 -3.97
N LYS A 309 -15.05 -22.16 -4.04
CA LYS A 309 -14.11 -23.27 -3.84
C LYS A 309 -13.98 -24.09 -5.13
N SER A 310 -12.78 -24.42 -5.52
CA SER A 310 -12.47 -25.46 -6.49
C SER A 310 -11.84 -26.65 -5.76
N ILE A 311 -12.08 -27.86 -6.25
CA ILE A 311 -11.48 -29.12 -5.74
C ILE A 311 -10.74 -29.88 -6.85
N ASP A 312 -10.51 -29.24 -7.98
CA ASP A 312 -9.93 -29.81 -9.19
C ASP A 312 -8.93 -28.85 -9.87
N ALA A 313 -8.16 -28.15 -9.02
CA ALA A 313 -7.14 -27.18 -9.44
C ALA A 313 -7.67 -26.07 -10.36
N GLY A 314 -8.87 -25.57 -10.07
CA GLY A 314 -9.48 -24.45 -10.76
C GLY A 314 -10.23 -24.78 -12.05
N LYS A 315 -10.42 -26.06 -12.39
CA LYS A 315 -11.19 -26.45 -13.58
C LYS A 315 -12.71 -26.17 -13.39
N THR A 316 -13.23 -26.48 -12.22
CA THR A 316 -14.62 -26.15 -11.84
C THR A 316 -14.67 -25.52 -10.46
N TRP A 317 -15.72 -24.73 -10.22
CA TRP A 317 -15.90 -23.96 -9.01
C TRP A 317 -17.31 -24.10 -8.45
N THR A 318 -17.43 -24.02 -7.15
CA THR A 318 -18.71 -24.00 -6.44
C THR A 318 -18.73 -22.79 -5.52
N LYS A 319 -19.78 -21.98 -5.58
CA LYS A 319 -20.01 -20.91 -4.60
C LYS A 319 -20.30 -21.54 -3.23
N THR A 320 -19.49 -21.23 -2.23
CA THR A 320 -19.63 -21.74 -0.86
C THR A 320 -20.29 -20.75 0.06
N SER A 321 -20.11 -19.44 -0.18
CA SER A 321 -20.77 -18.38 0.59
C SER A 321 -21.10 -17.18 -0.32
N ASP A 322 -22.23 -16.55 -0.09
CA ASP A 322 -22.63 -15.28 -0.69
C ASP A 322 -22.92 -14.18 0.36
N ASP A 323 -22.55 -14.44 1.62
CA ASP A 323 -22.70 -13.49 2.71
C ASP A 323 -21.93 -12.18 2.39
N SER A 324 -22.67 -11.07 2.40
CA SER A 324 -22.12 -9.73 2.11
C SER A 324 -21.15 -9.22 3.17
N ASN A 325 -21.20 -9.76 4.40
CA ASN A 325 -20.31 -9.32 5.47
C ASN A 325 -18.84 -9.60 5.17
N GLN A 326 -18.52 -10.68 4.44
CA GLN A 326 -17.15 -10.95 4.01
C GLN A 326 -16.72 -10.11 2.80
N ARG A 327 -17.64 -9.34 2.17
CA ARG A 327 -17.40 -8.60 0.92
C ARG A 327 -17.73 -7.11 1.01
N GLN A 328 -17.81 -6.54 2.22
CA GLN A 328 -18.03 -5.12 2.42
C GLN A 328 -16.87 -4.33 1.80
N ARG A 329 -17.16 -3.24 1.09
CA ARG A 329 -16.15 -2.40 0.43
C ARG A 329 -15.11 -3.25 -0.33
N ALA A 330 -15.58 -4.16 -1.21
CA ALA A 330 -14.76 -5.18 -1.86
C ALA A 330 -13.49 -4.59 -2.53
N TRP A 331 -13.61 -3.42 -3.15
CA TRP A 331 -12.52 -2.67 -3.76
C TRP A 331 -11.42 -2.24 -2.79
N TYR A 332 -11.68 -2.27 -1.46
CA TYR A 332 -10.72 -1.89 -0.42
C TYR A 332 -10.07 -3.10 0.25
N PHE A 333 -10.78 -4.22 0.30
CA PHE A 333 -10.38 -5.45 0.95
C PHE A 333 -10.18 -6.60 -0.06
N SER A 334 -10.93 -7.70 0.10
CA SER A 334 -10.96 -8.88 -0.77
C SER A 334 -9.69 -9.72 -0.74
N LYS A 335 -9.25 -10.06 0.47
CA LYS A 335 -8.17 -11.01 0.71
C LYS A 335 -8.70 -12.30 1.34
N ILE A 336 -8.21 -13.43 0.85
CA ILE A 336 -8.58 -14.76 1.32
C ILE A 336 -7.32 -15.61 1.50
N PHE A 337 -7.26 -16.35 2.60
CA PHE A 337 -6.10 -17.19 2.93
C PHE A 337 -6.58 -18.56 3.39
N CYS A 338 -5.94 -19.63 2.92
CA CYS A 338 -6.15 -20.98 3.39
C CYS A 338 -5.13 -21.30 4.49
N ASP A 339 -5.56 -22.00 5.54
CA ASP A 339 -4.65 -22.53 6.54
C ASP A 339 -3.66 -23.51 5.89
N PRO A 340 -2.38 -23.40 6.16
CA PRO A 340 -1.37 -24.22 5.49
C PRO A 340 -1.42 -25.72 5.85
N LYS A 341 -2.11 -26.09 6.94
CA LYS A 341 -2.21 -27.48 7.42
C LYS A 341 -3.59 -28.09 7.25
N ASN A 342 -4.63 -27.26 6.97
CA ASN A 342 -6.02 -27.72 6.89
C ASN A 342 -6.77 -26.97 5.79
N GLU A 343 -7.04 -27.66 4.68
CA GLU A 343 -7.75 -27.12 3.52
C GLU A 343 -9.18 -26.64 3.80
N ASN A 344 -9.78 -27.00 4.93
CA ASN A 344 -11.12 -26.55 5.31
C ASN A 344 -11.11 -25.31 6.21
N VAL A 345 -9.94 -24.89 6.69
CA VAL A 345 -9.79 -23.64 7.45
C VAL A 345 -9.42 -22.50 6.51
N VAL A 346 -10.29 -21.49 6.45
CA VAL A 346 -10.16 -20.36 5.52
C VAL A 346 -10.38 -19.07 6.29
N TYR A 347 -9.51 -18.09 6.02
CA TYR A 347 -9.60 -16.75 6.59
C TYR A 347 -9.95 -15.74 5.50
N VAL A 348 -10.81 -14.78 5.84
CA VAL A 348 -11.16 -13.64 4.97
C VAL A 348 -10.92 -12.35 5.72
N LEU A 349 -10.21 -11.43 5.06
CA LEU A 349 -9.93 -10.10 5.56
C LEU A 349 -10.96 -9.11 5.01
N ASN A 350 -11.57 -8.39 5.93
CA ASN A 350 -12.54 -7.35 5.64
C ASN A 350 -12.54 -6.34 6.79
N VAL A 351 -13.62 -5.59 6.99
CA VAL A 351 -13.85 -4.77 8.20
C VAL A 351 -13.58 -5.61 9.45
N GLU A 352 -14.10 -6.84 9.47
CA GLU A 352 -13.81 -7.84 10.51
C GLU A 352 -12.85 -8.92 9.96
N PHE A 353 -12.18 -9.63 10.84
CA PHE A 353 -11.38 -10.82 10.55
C PHE A 353 -12.24 -12.06 10.65
N TRP A 354 -12.46 -12.75 9.55
CA TRP A 354 -13.35 -13.88 9.43
C TRP A 354 -12.60 -15.21 9.35
N LYS A 355 -13.10 -16.25 10.03
CA LYS A 355 -12.58 -17.63 9.96
C LYS A 355 -13.71 -18.60 9.66
N SER A 356 -13.48 -19.46 8.69
CA SER A 356 -14.25 -20.68 8.41
C SER A 356 -13.47 -21.90 8.84
N THR A 357 -14.16 -22.96 9.26
CA THR A 357 -13.58 -24.28 9.56
C THR A 357 -14.27 -25.41 8.79
N ASP A 358 -15.16 -25.06 7.84
CA ASP A 358 -16.00 -26.00 7.09
C ASP A 358 -15.87 -25.85 5.56
N GLY A 359 -14.71 -25.36 5.10
CA GLY A 359 -14.42 -25.17 3.68
C GLY A 359 -15.12 -23.96 3.08
N ALA A 360 -15.15 -22.87 3.83
CA ALA A 360 -15.71 -21.57 3.46
C ALA A 360 -17.25 -21.58 3.27
N LYS A 361 -17.97 -22.45 3.96
CA LYS A 361 -19.45 -22.47 3.95
C LYS A 361 -20.03 -21.51 4.98
N THR A 362 -19.47 -21.52 6.20
CA THR A 362 -19.85 -20.61 7.27
C THR A 362 -18.63 -19.90 7.85
N PHE A 363 -18.82 -18.69 8.33
CA PHE A 363 -17.76 -17.86 8.89
C PHE A 363 -18.15 -17.33 10.27
N LYS A 364 -17.15 -17.22 11.14
CA LYS A 364 -17.24 -16.53 12.42
C LYS A 364 -16.19 -15.42 12.45
N SER A 365 -16.54 -14.26 12.99
CA SER A 365 -15.55 -13.22 13.21
C SER A 365 -14.63 -13.60 14.38
N ILE A 366 -13.37 -13.22 14.24
CA ILE A 366 -12.35 -13.30 15.29
C ILE A 366 -12.07 -11.87 15.75
N SER A 367 -12.09 -11.65 17.05
CA SER A 367 -11.77 -10.34 17.64
C SER A 367 -10.28 -10.02 17.46
N THR A 368 -10.00 -8.84 16.95
CA THR A 368 -8.67 -8.27 16.76
C THR A 368 -8.57 -6.92 17.49
N PRO A 369 -7.38 -6.43 17.80
CA PRO A 369 -7.23 -5.13 18.47
C PRO A 369 -7.73 -3.94 17.64
N HIS A 370 -7.73 -4.04 16.31
CA HIS A 370 -8.27 -3.04 15.39
C HIS A 370 -9.00 -3.73 14.23
N GLY A 371 -9.87 -3.01 13.53
CA GLY A 371 -10.58 -3.49 12.34
C GLY A 371 -9.91 -3.08 11.03
N ASP A 372 -10.59 -3.34 9.92
CA ASP A 372 -10.17 -3.01 8.55
C ASP A 372 -8.86 -3.69 8.17
N HIS A 373 -8.94 -5.02 7.92
CA HIS A 373 -7.78 -5.90 7.74
C HIS A 373 -7.32 -5.97 6.29
N HIS A 374 -6.00 -5.94 6.06
CA HIS A 374 -5.40 -5.81 4.72
C HIS A 374 -4.49 -6.94 4.32
N ASP A 375 -3.73 -7.53 5.23
CA ASP A 375 -2.84 -8.65 4.93
C ASP A 375 -2.73 -9.60 6.12
N LEU A 376 -2.47 -10.86 5.84
CA LEU A 376 -2.30 -11.92 6.83
C LEU A 376 -1.16 -12.84 6.39
N TRP A 377 -0.27 -13.12 7.32
CA TRP A 377 0.68 -14.19 7.17
C TRP A 377 0.45 -15.24 8.26
N ILE A 378 0.41 -16.51 7.86
CA ILE A 378 0.26 -17.67 8.72
C ILE A 378 1.50 -18.53 8.55
N ASP A 379 2.12 -18.94 9.66
CA ASP A 379 3.29 -19.80 9.61
C ASP A 379 2.92 -21.17 9.01
N PRO A 380 3.55 -21.57 7.88
CA PRO A 380 3.27 -22.85 7.26
C PRO A 380 3.68 -24.06 8.10
N ASN A 381 4.53 -23.87 9.11
CA ASN A 381 4.97 -24.92 10.03
C ASN A 381 4.08 -24.99 11.28
N ASN A 382 3.63 -23.83 11.77
CA ASN A 382 2.81 -23.67 12.97
C ASN A 382 1.68 -22.64 12.76
N PRO A 383 0.48 -23.05 12.31
CA PRO A 383 -0.63 -22.12 12.04
C PRO A 383 -1.15 -21.34 13.26
N GLN A 384 -0.70 -21.68 14.47
CA GLN A 384 -1.02 -20.88 15.66
C GLN A 384 -0.24 -19.55 15.67
N ARG A 385 0.87 -19.51 14.93
CA ARG A 385 1.71 -18.32 14.79
C ARG A 385 1.31 -17.54 13.54
N MET A 386 0.89 -16.29 13.72
CA MET A 386 0.44 -15.43 12.63
C MET A 386 0.69 -13.95 12.90
N ILE A 387 0.66 -13.15 11.86
CA ILE A 387 0.65 -11.69 11.94
C ILE A 387 -0.42 -11.16 10.99
N ILE A 388 -1.19 -10.17 11.45
CA ILE A 388 -2.21 -9.46 10.69
C ILE A 388 -1.83 -7.98 10.58
N GLY A 389 -2.12 -7.38 9.44
CA GLY A 389 -2.03 -5.93 9.19
C GLY A 389 -3.41 -5.34 8.98
N ASP A 390 -3.69 -4.22 9.62
CA ASP A 390 -4.96 -3.51 9.59
C ASP A 390 -4.78 -1.98 9.63
N ASP A 391 -5.88 -1.24 9.76
CA ASP A 391 -5.82 0.23 9.83
C ASP A 391 -5.27 0.76 11.17
N GLY A 392 -5.09 -0.11 12.17
CA GLY A 392 -4.45 0.20 13.45
C GLY A 392 -2.97 -0.14 13.51
N GLY A 393 -2.44 -0.96 12.57
CA GLY A 393 -1.04 -1.36 12.58
C GLY A 393 -0.81 -2.82 12.20
N ALA A 394 0.11 -3.48 12.87
CA ALA A 394 0.35 -4.91 12.73
C ALA A 394 0.35 -5.59 14.10
N GLN A 395 -0.34 -6.72 14.21
CA GLN A 395 -0.44 -7.47 15.45
C GLN A 395 -0.09 -8.93 15.22
N THR A 396 0.66 -9.50 16.14
CA THR A 396 1.10 -10.91 16.14
C THR A 396 0.24 -11.74 17.07
N SER A 397 0.00 -12.98 16.68
CA SER A 397 -0.65 -14.00 17.51
C SER A 397 0.17 -15.28 17.53
N PHE A 398 0.15 -16.01 18.64
CA PHE A 398 0.82 -17.29 18.85
C PHE A 398 -0.16 -18.41 19.23
N ASP A 399 -1.45 -18.14 19.16
CA ASP A 399 -2.54 -19.05 19.56
C ASP A 399 -3.68 -19.12 18.53
N GLY A 400 -3.37 -18.85 17.26
CA GLY A 400 -4.34 -18.97 16.16
C GLY A 400 -5.37 -17.85 16.11
N GLY A 401 -5.02 -16.68 16.66
CA GLY A 401 -5.84 -15.48 16.63
C GLY A 401 -6.77 -15.30 17.83
N TYR A 402 -6.57 -16.06 18.92
CA TYR A 402 -7.33 -15.84 20.16
C TYR A 402 -6.80 -14.65 20.95
N ASN A 403 -5.47 -14.47 20.99
CA ASN A 403 -4.82 -13.32 21.60
C ASN A 403 -3.88 -12.66 20.59
N TRP A 404 -3.78 -11.32 20.67
CA TRP A 404 -2.97 -10.51 19.77
C TRP A 404 -2.07 -9.56 20.56
N SER A 405 -0.91 -9.23 19.98
CA SER A 405 -0.06 -8.16 20.51
C SER A 405 -0.77 -6.81 20.37
N THR A 406 -0.25 -5.81 21.11
CA THR A 406 -0.76 -4.44 21.02
C THR A 406 -0.30 -3.74 19.74
N TYR A 407 -1.05 -2.75 19.26
CA TYR A 407 -0.61 -1.77 18.28
C TYR A 407 -0.21 -0.41 18.90
N HIS A 408 -0.24 -0.31 20.23
CA HIS A 408 0.17 0.87 20.99
C HIS A 408 1.69 0.97 21.21
N ASN A 409 2.48 0.32 20.37
CA ASN A 409 3.94 0.32 20.38
C ASN A 409 4.55 0.64 19.00
N GLN A 410 3.73 1.15 18.07
CA GLN A 410 4.11 1.42 16.68
C GLN A 410 3.89 2.91 16.39
N PRO A 411 4.94 3.73 16.23
CA PRO A 411 4.77 5.17 15.96
C PRO A 411 4.50 5.42 14.47
N THR A 412 3.43 4.83 13.93
CA THR A 412 3.04 4.91 12.51
C THR A 412 1.70 5.60 12.30
N ALA A 413 1.24 6.38 13.29
CA ALA A 413 -0.02 7.12 13.23
C ALA A 413 -0.07 8.06 12.01
N GLN A 414 -1.14 8.00 11.24
CA GLN A 414 -1.42 8.93 10.14
C GLN A 414 -2.18 10.15 10.66
N ILE A 415 -1.50 11.30 10.80
CA ILE A 415 -2.07 12.54 11.31
C ILE A 415 -2.43 13.48 10.16
N TYR A 416 -3.67 13.99 10.14
CA TYR A 416 -4.16 14.89 9.08
C TYR A 416 -3.64 16.32 9.20
N ARG A 417 -3.80 16.91 10.37
CA ARG A 417 -3.44 18.31 10.65
C ARG A 417 -2.83 18.41 12.03
N VAL A 418 -1.94 19.37 12.19
CA VAL A 418 -1.26 19.64 13.45
C VAL A 418 -1.54 21.06 13.90
N SER A 419 -1.89 21.21 15.18
CA SER A 419 -1.99 22.50 15.87
C SER A 419 -1.31 22.44 17.23
N THR A 420 -1.11 23.58 17.86
CA THR A 420 -0.50 23.67 19.20
C THR A 420 -1.31 24.58 20.10
N ASP A 421 -1.14 24.45 21.42
CA ASP A 421 -1.68 25.37 22.42
C ASP A 421 -0.60 26.32 22.98
N ASN A 422 -1.01 27.18 23.95
CA ASN A 422 -0.15 28.12 24.62
C ASN A 422 0.31 27.64 26.02
N ALA A 423 0.14 26.35 26.35
CA ALA A 423 0.60 25.80 27.62
C ALA A 423 2.14 25.72 27.68
N VAL A 424 2.69 25.55 28.88
CA VAL A 424 4.12 25.30 29.07
C VAL A 424 4.31 24.03 29.93
N PRO A 425 4.85 22.95 29.35
CA PRO A 425 5.17 22.73 27.94
C PRO A 425 3.92 22.73 27.07
N TYR A 426 4.02 23.24 25.83
CA TYR A 426 2.89 23.22 24.92
C TYR A 426 2.53 21.81 24.47
N ARG A 427 1.28 21.62 24.08
CA ARG A 427 0.78 20.37 23.52
C ARG A 427 0.62 20.49 22.02
N ILE A 428 0.75 19.37 21.33
CA ILE A 428 0.52 19.19 19.91
C ILE A 428 -0.76 18.39 19.75
N TYR A 429 -1.61 18.79 18.83
CA TYR A 429 -2.94 18.24 18.58
C TYR A 429 -3.04 17.71 17.17
N GLY A 430 -3.74 16.61 16.97
CA GLY A 430 -4.03 16.07 15.65
C GLY A 430 -5.15 15.04 15.66
N ALA A 431 -5.81 14.90 14.52
CA ALA A 431 -6.73 13.80 14.25
C ALA A 431 -5.97 12.69 13.54
N GLN A 432 -6.08 11.46 14.02
CA GLN A 432 -5.45 10.29 13.42
C GLN A 432 -6.48 9.50 12.63
N GLN A 433 -6.17 9.23 11.36
CA GLN A 433 -6.99 8.40 10.48
C GLN A 433 -7.28 7.05 11.14
N ASP A 434 -8.53 6.59 11.05
CA ASP A 434 -9.07 5.34 11.57
C ASP A 434 -8.93 5.13 13.09
N ASN A 435 -8.59 6.23 13.79
CA ASN A 435 -8.46 6.27 15.25
C ASN A 435 -9.09 7.54 15.82
N THR A 436 -8.77 7.89 17.06
CA THR A 436 -9.26 9.10 17.70
C THR A 436 -8.31 10.27 17.46
N SER A 437 -8.83 11.50 17.58
CA SER A 437 -7.98 12.67 17.78
C SER A 437 -7.22 12.59 19.09
N LEU A 438 -6.08 13.24 19.14
CA LEU A 438 -5.19 13.20 20.30
C LEU A 438 -4.54 14.54 20.59
N ARG A 439 -4.08 14.70 21.82
CA ARG A 439 -3.11 15.73 22.22
C ARG A 439 -1.91 15.07 22.90
N ILE A 440 -0.71 15.58 22.61
CA ILE A 440 0.54 15.07 23.15
C ILE A 440 1.44 16.23 23.58
N ARG A 441 2.14 16.10 24.70
CA ARG A 441 3.12 17.10 25.14
C ARG A 441 4.37 17.02 24.25
N HIS A 442 4.91 18.18 23.85
CA HIS A 442 6.17 18.17 23.09
C HIS A 442 7.38 17.77 23.93
N ARG A 443 7.27 17.81 25.25
CA ARG A 443 8.28 17.38 26.23
C ARG A 443 7.61 16.81 27.46
N SER A 444 8.19 15.74 28.01
CA SER A 444 7.83 15.16 29.29
C SER A 444 8.87 15.52 30.37
N ARG A 445 8.50 15.30 31.63
CA ARG A 445 9.44 15.43 32.75
C ARG A 445 10.42 14.26 32.85
N GLY A 446 10.09 13.10 32.26
CA GLY A 446 10.87 11.87 32.30
C GLY A 446 12.03 11.81 31.30
N GLY A 447 12.22 12.84 30.47
CA GLY A 447 13.30 12.89 29.48
C GLY A 447 12.95 12.23 28.15
N GLN A 448 11.97 11.34 28.10
CA GLN A 448 11.36 10.77 26.89
C GLN A 448 9.85 10.88 26.94
N ILE A 449 9.21 10.83 25.79
CA ILE A 449 7.74 10.80 25.65
C ILE A 449 7.33 9.33 25.52
N ASP A 450 6.30 8.93 26.26
CA ASP A 450 5.72 7.60 26.27
C ASP A 450 4.18 7.64 26.19
N ASP A 451 3.53 6.50 26.42
CA ASP A 451 2.08 6.34 26.35
C ASP A 451 1.33 7.23 27.36
N ASN A 452 1.97 7.68 28.45
CA ASN A 452 1.34 8.55 29.45
C ASN A 452 1.38 10.02 29.04
N ASP A 453 2.09 10.38 27.99
CA ASP A 453 2.24 11.77 27.54
C ASP A 453 1.22 12.19 26.50
N TRP A 454 0.40 11.27 25.98
CA TRP A 454 -0.68 11.57 25.06
C TRP A 454 -2.03 11.07 25.60
N GLU A 455 -3.10 11.70 25.15
CA GLU A 455 -4.47 11.35 25.52
C GLU A 455 -5.44 11.69 24.38
N PRO A 456 -6.59 10.98 24.26
CA PRO A 456 -7.66 11.36 23.35
C PRO A 456 -8.17 12.77 23.64
N THR A 457 -8.66 13.47 22.61
CA THR A 457 -9.23 14.81 22.75
C THR A 457 -10.50 14.98 21.91
N ALA A 458 -11.03 16.22 21.80
CA ALA A 458 -12.21 16.50 21.00
C ALA A 458 -12.01 16.16 19.52
N GLY A 459 -13.08 15.81 18.83
CA GLY A 459 -13.07 15.34 17.44
C GLY A 459 -12.97 13.82 17.36
N PHE A 460 -12.66 13.32 16.18
CA PHE A 460 -12.46 11.89 15.90
C PHE A 460 -11.29 11.70 14.93
N GLU A 461 -11.47 10.86 13.89
CA GLU A 461 -10.39 10.45 13.00
C GLU A 461 -9.95 11.51 11.98
N SER A 462 -10.75 12.54 11.72
CA SER A 462 -10.45 13.56 10.71
C SER A 462 -10.71 14.98 11.24
N GLY A 463 -10.34 15.98 10.44
CA GLY A 463 -10.63 17.38 10.76
C GLY A 463 -9.49 18.10 11.47
N PHE A 464 -9.79 19.33 11.89
CA PHE A 464 -8.90 20.18 12.66
C PHE A 464 -9.18 20.02 14.14
N ILE A 465 -8.14 20.06 14.94
CA ILE A 465 -8.22 20.10 16.40
C ILE A 465 -7.59 21.42 16.86
N VAL A 466 -8.31 22.19 17.64
CA VAL A 466 -7.83 23.50 18.12
C VAL A 466 -8.11 23.67 19.60
N ALA A 467 -7.10 24.05 20.36
CA ALA A 467 -7.27 24.43 21.75
C ALA A 467 -7.73 25.90 21.85
N SER A 468 -8.54 26.20 22.85
CA SER A 468 -8.92 27.60 23.14
C SER A 468 -7.68 28.43 23.47
N PRO A 469 -7.47 29.58 22.84
CA PRO A 469 -6.34 30.46 23.11
C PRO A 469 -6.36 31.07 24.51
N ILE A 470 -7.50 31.01 25.18
CA ILE A 470 -7.69 31.57 26.55
C ILE A 470 -7.47 30.46 27.61
N ASN A 471 -7.85 29.23 27.31
CA ASN A 471 -7.75 28.10 28.22
C ASN A 471 -7.46 26.82 27.46
N SER A 472 -6.21 26.39 27.44
CA SER A 472 -5.74 25.21 26.72
C SER A 472 -6.32 23.87 27.20
N GLU A 473 -7.06 23.83 28.31
CA GLU A 473 -7.81 22.64 28.72
C GLU A 473 -9.16 22.50 27.97
N ILE A 474 -9.62 23.55 27.29
CA ILE A 474 -10.81 23.49 26.44
C ILE A 474 -10.37 23.30 25.00
N VAL A 475 -10.74 22.17 24.40
CA VAL A 475 -10.34 21.78 23.07
C VAL A 475 -11.57 21.54 22.19
N TYR A 476 -11.50 21.98 20.95
CA TYR A 476 -12.51 21.79 19.92
C TYR A 476 -11.94 20.92 18.81
N GLY A 477 -12.70 19.96 18.36
CA GLY A 477 -12.25 19.05 17.29
C GLY A 477 -13.34 18.76 16.28
N GLY A 478 -12.96 18.78 15.00
CA GLY A 478 -13.83 18.42 13.89
C GLY A 478 -13.77 16.94 13.56
N ASN A 479 -14.75 16.48 12.76
CA ASN A 479 -14.76 15.21 12.06
C ASN A 479 -15.55 15.38 10.75
N TYR A 480 -15.50 14.38 9.86
CA TYR A 480 -16.29 14.40 8.63
C TYR A 480 -17.78 14.71 8.91
N SER A 481 -18.52 15.07 7.85
CA SER A 481 -19.95 15.45 7.93
C SER A 481 -20.26 16.66 8.81
N GLY A 482 -19.25 17.49 9.13
CA GLY A 482 -19.43 18.71 9.90
C GLY A 482 -19.58 18.52 11.41
N PHE A 483 -19.27 17.33 11.92
CA PHE A 483 -19.26 17.10 13.37
C PHE A 483 -18.24 17.99 14.07
N ILE A 484 -18.64 18.61 15.18
CA ILE A 484 -17.77 19.41 16.04
C ILE A 484 -18.00 18.98 17.49
N GLY A 485 -16.93 18.48 18.12
CA GLY A 485 -16.90 18.19 19.56
C GLY A 485 -16.14 19.26 20.35
N CYS A 486 -16.46 19.39 21.62
CA CYS A 486 -15.73 20.21 22.58
C CYS A 486 -15.49 19.38 23.85
N ILE A 487 -14.27 19.42 24.38
CA ILE A 487 -13.93 18.80 25.66
C ILE A 487 -13.24 19.79 26.59
N ASN A 488 -13.58 19.72 27.88
CA ASN A 488 -12.82 20.36 28.94
C ASN A 488 -12.01 19.27 29.66
N HIS A 489 -10.74 19.19 29.40
CA HIS A 489 -9.86 18.18 29.99
C HIS A 489 -9.67 18.30 31.50
N LYS A 490 -9.95 19.47 32.09
CA LYS A 490 -9.86 19.65 33.54
C LYS A 490 -11.02 18.95 34.26
N THR A 491 -12.21 18.94 33.65
CA THR A 491 -13.43 18.40 34.26
C THR A 491 -13.88 17.09 33.63
N GLY A 492 -13.35 16.72 32.44
CA GLY A 492 -13.82 15.59 31.63
C GLY A 492 -15.14 15.87 30.88
N ASP A 493 -15.68 17.07 30.94
CA ASP A 493 -16.95 17.44 30.31
C ASP A 493 -16.78 17.52 28.79
N ALA A 494 -17.48 16.63 28.08
CA ALA A 494 -17.44 16.53 26.61
C ALA A 494 -18.84 16.84 26.04
N ARG A 495 -18.88 17.62 24.95
CA ARG A 495 -20.12 18.07 24.31
C ARG A 495 -20.04 17.98 22.81
N ASN A 496 -21.11 17.50 22.18
CA ASN A 496 -21.35 17.73 20.77
C ASN A 496 -21.91 19.16 20.59
N ILE A 497 -21.21 19.96 19.79
CA ILE A 497 -21.58 21.35 19.49
C ILE A 497 -21.76 21.55 17.98
N THR A 498 -22.04 20.49 17.24
CA THR A 498 -22.30 20.52 15.80
C THR A 498 -23.40 21.52 15.49
N VAL A 499 -23.11 22.44 14.58
CA VAL A 499 -24.04 23.54 14.23
C VAL A 499 -25.28 23.02 13.52
N TRP A 500 -25.10 21.98 12.68
CA TRP A 500 -26.17 21.34 11.93
C TRP A 500 -26.11 19.82 12.14
N PRO A 501 -26.96 19.28 13.02
CA PRO A 501 -26.86 17.89 13.46
C PRO A 501 -27.46 16.91 12.45
N ASN A 502 -26.98 16.92 11.20
CA ASN A 502 -27.27 15.90 10.21
C ASN A 502 -26.18 14.83 10.25
N ASP A 503 -26.58 13.58 10.35
CA ASP A 503 -25.69 12.44 10.10
C ASP A 503 -26.02 11.85 8.72
N PRO A 504 -25.26 12.21 7.67
CA PRO A 504 -25.49 11.71 6.33
C PRO A 504 -24.78 10.38 6.07
N LEU A 505 -24.15 9.76 7.07
CA LEU A 505 -23.42 8.51 6.90
C LEU A 505 -24.34 7.42 6.34
N GLY A 506 -23.99 6.84 5.20
CA GLY A 506 -24.82 5.89 4.48
C GLY A 506 -25.96 6.51 3.66
N GLN A 507 -26.12 7.83 3.66
CA GLN A 507 -27.08 8.55 2.83
C GLN A 507 -26.37 9.29 1.68
N GLY A 508 -27.09 9.51 0.58
CA GLY A 508 -26.51 10.25 -0.56
C GLY A 508 -26.21 11.72 -0.21
N GLU A 509 -25.23 12.31 -0.88
CA GLU A 509 -24.83 13.72 -0.67
C GLU A 509 -25.95 14.74 -0.79
N GLY A 510 -27.02 14.43 -1.53
CA GLY A 510 -28.19 15.28 -1.68
C GLY A 510 -29.01 15.47 -0.39
N THR A 511 -28.79 14.68 0.65
CA THR A 511 -29.49 14.78 1.93
C THR A 511 -28.84 15.76 2.89
N GLN A 512 -27.61 16.22 2.62
CA GLN A 512 -26.90 17.15 3.45
C GLN A 512 -27.35 18.61 3.22
N ALA A 513 -27.69 19.33 4.29
CA ALA A 513 -27.98 20.76 4.21
C ALA A 513 -26.74 21.59 3.84
N TYR A 514 -25.56 21.15 4.28
CA TYR A 514 -24.26 21.76 3.99
C TYR A 514 -23.26 20.70 3.56
N ARG A 515 -22.35 21.06 2.67
CA ARG A 515 -21.25 20.21 2.23
C ARG A 515 -20.03 20.49 3.08
N TYR A 516 -19.43 19.43 3.64
CA TYR A 516 -18.23 19.50 4.44
C TYR A 516 -17.11 18.72 3.77
N GLN A 517 -15.91 19.27 3.83
CA GLN A 517 -14.71 18.53 3.51
C GLN A 517 -14.42 17.49 4.60
N TRP A 518 -13.73 16.41 4.25
CA TRP A 518 -13.24 15.41 5.20
C TRP A 518 -12.47 16.05 6.36
N THR A 519 -11.59 17.00 6.05
CA THR A 519 -10.79 17.79 7.02
C THR A 519 -11.20 19.26 6.95
N PHE A 520 -12.45 19.58 7.26
CA PHE A 520 -12.88 20.98 7.27
C PHE A 520 -12.19 21.79 8.37
N PRO A 521 -11.85 23.08 8.11
CA PRO A 521 -11.04 23.87 9.03
C PRO A 521 -11.84 24.34 10.25
N LEU A 522 -11.18 24.30 11.42
CA LEU A 522 -11.59 24.99 12.64
C LEU A 522 -10.46 25.94 13.04
N LEU A 523 -10.81 27.16 13.40
CA LEU A 523 -9.85 28.16 13.87
C LEU A 523 -10.50 29.16 14.83
N PHE A 524 -9.70 29.69 15.74
CA PHE A 524 -10.08 30.85 16.54
C PHE A 524 -9.61 32.14 15.86
N SER A 525 -10.40 33.19 16.00
CA SER A 525 -10.00 34.51 15.55
C SER A 525 -8.80 35.02 16.36
N PRO A 526 -7.69 35.44 15.72
CA PRO A 526 -6.55 36.01 16.42
C PRO A 526 -6.89 37.37 17.07
N HIS A 527 -7.94 38.04 16.58
CA HIS A 527 -8.37 39.35 17.08
C HIS A 527 -9.44 39.26 18.16
N LYS A 528 -10.22 38.17 18.15
CA LYS A 528 -11.35 37.96 19.10
C LYS A 528 -11.29 36.51 19.59
N PRO A 529 -10.45 36.19 20.57
CA PRO A 529 -10.15 34.82 20.97
C PRO A 529 -11.34 34.03 21.57
N ARG A 530 -12.50 34.67 21.72
CA ARG A 530 -13.76 33.99 22.05
C ARG A 530 -14.66 33.68 20.85
N ARG A 531 -14.14 33.91 19.65
CA ARG A 531 -14.84 33.63 18.37
C ARG A 531 -14.00 32.76 17.46
#